data_eae55765b43e3c4d306a09cbd6b8be7d
#
_entry.id   eae55765b43e3c4d306a09cbd6b8be7d
#
_cell.length_a   1.000
_cell.length_b   1.000
_cell.length_c   1.000
_cell.angle_alpha   90.00
_cell.angle_beta   90.00
_cell.angle_gamma   90.00
#
_symmetry.space_group_name_H-M   'P 1'
#
loop_
_entity.id
_entity.type
_entity.pdbx_description
1 polymer ?
#
loop_
_entity_poly.entity_id
_entity_poly.type
_entity_poly.pdbx_seq_one_letter_code
_entity_poly.pdbx_strand_id
1 'polypeptide(L)'
;MVLVKTYVIPHGDEVISLPNPESRLMNRAISKVTKNDSSETILIISPHSLSLPNGLPVINTKYVSGRYKIGKMMIKGEYETDRELNSRLVEKSKYFVRTNFVTSEGKLSTFPLDFGTLIPLKFFGEKKISMLGQWRTSRRSELISLGKKMFEAVSDSERKISVVFSADQAHTHSKSGPYGYDSRAKLYDKMMVKALESNRFEKIIALNDAFINGAKPDSYWNLLMFHGFATCGDLLPKFHYYYLQEYFGMLLATAE
;
A
#
# COMPACT_ATOMS: atom_id res chain seq x y z
N MET A 1 -17.63 -8.11 -12.91
CA MET A 1 -16.75 -7.01 -12.49
C MET A 1 -15.42 -7.64 -12.07
N VAL A 2 -14.33 -7.22 -12.65
CA VAL A 2 -12.97 -7.75 -12.42
C VAL A 2 -12.39 -7.22 -11.10
N LEU A 3 -12.59 -5.92 -10.81
CA LEU A 3 -12.22 -5.34 -9.52
C LEU A 3 -13.17 -5.84 -8.44
N VAL A 4 -12.62 -6.53 -7.44
CA VAL A 4 -13.37 -7.03 -6.28
C VAL A 4 -13.50 -5.94 -5.24
N LYS A 5 -12.35 -5.37 -4.80
CA LYS A 5 -12.31 -4.32 -3.80
C LYS A 5 -10.95 -3.59 -3.76
N THR A 6 -10.98 -2.36 -3.29
CA THR A 6 -9.78 -1.56 -3.06
C THR A 6 -9.63 -1.29 -1.57
N TYR A 7 -8.39 -1.46 -1.07
CA TYR A 7 -8.06 -1.34 0.34
C TYR A 7 -6.91 -0.37 0.56
N VAL A 8 -6.98 0.40 1.63
CA VAL A 8 -5.84 1.05 2.29
C VAL A 8 -5.64 0.32 3.61
N ILE A 9 -4.55 -0.43 3.75
CA ILE A 9 -4.27 -1.28 4.93
C ILE A 9 -2.95 -0.84 5.57
N PRO A 10 -2.91 -0.58 6.89
CA PRO A 10 -1.67 -0.29 7.59
C PRO A 10 -0.77 -1.53 7.71
N HIS A 11 0.53 -1.29 7.92
CA HIS A 11 1.53 -2.36 8.01
C HIS A 11 2.39 -2.30 9.26
N GLY A 12 1.95 -1.56 10.28
CA GLY A 12 2.60 -1.60 11.59
C GLY A 12 2.52 -3.00 12.22
N ASP A 13 3.58 -3.40 12.91
CA ASP A 13 3.69 -4.71 13.59
C ASP A 13 2.52 -5.00 14.53
N GLU A 14 1.92 -3.96 15.08
CA GLU A 14 0.84 -4.01 16.08
C GLU A 14 -0.43 -4.64 15.55
N VAL A 15 -0.68 -4.56 14.24
CA VAL A 15 -1.87 -5.22 13.64
C VAL A 15 -1.77 -6.74 13.66
N ILE A 16 -0.57 -7.29 13.89
CA ILE A 16 -0.31 -8.73 14.01
C ILE A 16 0.03 -9.12 15.45
N SER A 17 0.87 -8.34 16.16
CA SER A 17 1.32 -8.63 17.52
C SER A 17 0.27 -8.32 18.60
N LEU A 18 -0.69 -7.45 18.32
CA LEU A 18 -1.87 -7.13 19.13
C LEU A 18 -1.55 -6.69 20.58
N PRO A 19 -0.60 -5.76 20.78
CA PRO A 19 -0.10 -5.42 22.12
C PRO A 19 -1.14 -4.74 23.03
N ASN A 20 -2.15 -4.08 22.45
CA ASN A 20 -3.13 -3.29 23.19
C ASN A 20 -4.55 -3.41 22.58
N PRO A 21 -5.59 -2.85 23.23
CA PRO A 21 -6.97 -2.92 22.73
C PRO A 21 -7.17 -2.29 21.35
N GLU A 22 -6.52 -1.15 21.07
CA GLU A 22 -6.66 -0.41 19.81
C GLU A 22 -6.10 -1.22 18.64
N SER A 23 -4.95 -1.88 18.82
CA SER A 23 -4.37 -2.77 17.79
C SER A 23 -5.26 -3.97 17.52
N ARG A 24 -5.92 -4.53 18.56
CA ARG A 24 -6.92 -5.60 18.40
C ARG A 24 -8.16 -5.13 17.62
N LEU A 25 -8.61 -3.88 17.85
CA LEU A 25 -9.72 -3.30 17.10
C LEU A 25 -9.32 -3.09 15.63
N MET A 26 -8.13 -2.57 15.36
CA MET A 26 -7.60 -2.42 14.00
C MET A 26 -7.53 -3.78 13.29
N ASN A 27 -6.93 -4.80 13.93
CA ASN A 27 -6.86 -6.15 13.36
C ASN A 27 -8.25 -6.71 13.02
N ARG A 28 -9.24 -6.58 13.93
CA ARG A 28 -10.62 -7.03 13.68
C ARG A 28 -11.26 -6.26 12.54
N ALA A 29 -11.01 -4.95 12.46
CA ALA A 29 -11.55 -4.12 11.38
C ALA A 29 -10.97 -4.55 10.01
N ILE A 30 -9.65 -4.78 9.92
CA ILE A 30 -9.00 -5.32 8.71
C ILE A 30 -9.59 -6.69 8.37
N SER A 31 -9.62 -7.62 9.33
CA SER A 31 -10.18 -8.96 9.13
C SER A 31 -11.64 -8.93 8.65
N LYS A 32 -12.45 -8.00 9.17
CA LYS A 32 -13.85 -7.83 8.76
C LYS A 32 -13.98 -7.40 7.30
N VAL A 33 -13.18 -6.43 6.84
CA VAL A 33 -13.29 -5.92 5.47
C VAL A 33 -12.69 -6.86 4.43
N THR A 34 -11.74 -7.75 4.83
CA THR A 34 -11.08 -8.71 3.94
C THR A 34 -11.70 -10.10 3.95
N LYS A 35 -12.55 -10.44 4.94
CA LYS A 35 -13.08 -11.80 5.19
C LYS A 35 -13.65 -12.51 3.97
N ASN A 36 -14.34 -11.77 3.11
CA ASN A 36 -15.05 -12.33 1.95
C ASN A 36 -14.39 -11.88 0.63
N ASP A 37 -13.10 -11.55 0.65
CA ASP A 37 -12.39 -11.18 -0.55
C ASP A 37 -12.28 -12.37 -1.50
N SER A 38 -12.94 -12.29 -2.66
CA SER A 38 -13.03 -13.34 -3.66
C SER A 38 -12.03 -13.16 -4.82
N SER A 39 -11.06 -12.25 -4.67
CA SER A 39 -10.05 -12.02 -5.70
C SER A 39 -9.17 -13.26 -5.93
N GLU A 40 -8.66 -13.40 -7.14
CA GLU A 40 -7.66 -14.41 -7.52
C GLU A 40 -6.26 -13.82 -7.43
N THR A 41 -6.15 -12.51 -7.62
CA THR A 41 -4.90 -11.74 -7.56
C THR A 41 -5.05 -10.54 -6.63
N ILE A 42 -4.00 -10.27 -5.84
CA ILE A 42 -3.83 -9.01 -5.10
C ILE A 42 -2.79 -8.16 -5.82
N LEU A 43 -3.21 -6.98 -6.29
CA LEU A 43 -2.28 -5.92 -6.68
C LEU A 43 -1.91 -5.12 -5.43
N ILE A 44 -0.67 -5.17 -4.98
CA ILE A 44 -0.22 -4.52 -3.76
C ILE A 44 0.91 -3.51 -4.03
N ILE A 45 0.79 -2.33 -3.43
CA ILE A 45 1.80 -1.28 -3.46
C ILE A 45 2.37 -1.11 -2.06
N SER A 46 3.70 -1.32 -1.90
CA SER A 46 4.38 -1.16 -0.61
C SER A 46 5.35 0.01 -0.62
N PRO A 47 5.30 0.89 0.42
CA PRO A 47 6.26 1.99 0.57
C PRO A 47 7.64 1.53 1.06
N HIS A 48 7.80 0.26 1.41
CA HIS A 48 9.05 -0.34 1.90
C HIS A 48 9.73 -1.26 0.90
N SER A 49 9.14 -1.43 -0.28
CA SER A 49 9.75 -2.20 -1.35
C SER A 49 10.77 -1.39 -2.15
N LEU A 50 11.27 -1.99 -3.24
CA LEU A 50 12.21 -1.35 -4.14
C LEU A 50 11.75 0.06 -4.54
N SER A 51 12.66 1.01 -4.48
CA SER A 51 12.45 2.38 -4.95
C SER A 51 13.32 2.67 -6.17
N LEU A 52 12.71 3.25 -7.19
CA LEU A 52 13.43 3.71 -8.38
C LEU A 52 13.32 5.24 -8.51
N PRO A 53 14.36 5.92 -9.03
CA PRO A 53 14.35 7.38 -9.15
C PRO A 53 13.36 7.89 -10.19
N ASN A 54 13.08 7.11 -11.24
CA ASN A 54 12.35 7.57 -12.43
C ASN A 54 11.10 6.76 -12.75
N GLY A 55 10.51 6.08 -11.77
CA GLY A 55 9.28 5.33 -11.98
C GLY A 55 8.96 4.37 -10.86
N LEU A 56 7.81 3.73 -10.99
CA LEU A 56 7.28 2.77 -10.06
C LEU A 56 7.70 1.35 -10.50
N PRO A 57 8.51 0.61 -9.72
CA PRO A 57 8.89 -0.74 -10.10
C PRO A 57 7.70 -1.69 -10.05
N VAL A 58 7.57 -2.49 -11.11
CA VAL A 58 6.62 -3.61 -11.23
C VAL A 58 7.43 -4.90 -11.12
N ILE A 59 7.30 -5.61 -10.01
CA ILE A 59 8.10 -6.80 -9.73
C ILE A 59 7.62 -7.97 -10.59
N ASN A 60 8.47 -8.43 -11.53
CA ASN A 60 8.09 -9.41 -12.55
C ASN A 60 8.85 -10.74 -12.47
N THR A 61 9.44 -11.07 -11.31
CA THR A 61 9.96 -12.41 -11.03
C THR A 61 8.82 -13.43 -10.98
N LYS A 62 9.11 -14.71 -11.21
CA LYS A 62 8.08 -15.76 -11.17
C LYS A 62 7.44 -15.92 -9.80
N TYR A 63 8.25 -15.78 -8.76
CA TYR A 63 7.82 -15.86 -7.36
C TYR A 63 8.34 -14.66 -6.57
N VAL A 64 7.61 -14.31 -5.52
CA VAL A 64 8.04 -13.40 -4.47
C VAL A 64 7.92 -14.11 -3.14
N SER A 65 8.89 -13.98 -2.26
CA SER A 65 8.85 -14.63 -0.94
C SER A 65 9.57 -13.81 0.11
N GLY A 66 9.17 -13.98 1.35
CA GLY A 66 9.82 -13.30 2.46
C GLY A 66 9.43 -13.87 3.80
N ARG A 67 10.20 -13.43 4.81
CA ARG A 67 9.92 -13.70 6.22
C ARG A 67 10.22 -12.44 7.03
N TYR A 68 9.37 -12.17 8.00
CA TYR A 68 9.54 -11.02 8.87
C TYR A 68 9.24 -11.40 10.32
N LYS A 69 10.11 -10.98 11.26
CA LYS A 69 10.02 -11.32 12.68
C LYS A 69 9.35 -10.19 13.44
N ILE A 70 8.23 -10.50 14.11
CA ILE A 70 7.49 -9.58 14.98
C ILE A 70 7.57 -10.12 16.41
N GLY A 71 8.43 -9.54 17.22
CA GLY A 71 8.69 -10.06 18.56
C GLY A 71 9.18 -11.52 18.52
N LYS A 72 8.37 -12.45 19.07
CA LYS A 72 8.63 -13.91 19.02
C LYS A 72 7.97 -14.61 17.83
N MET A 73 7.10 -13.94 17.10
CA MET A 73 6.40 -14.49 15.96
C MET A 73 7.23 -14.33 14.68
N MET A 74 7.04 -15.28 13.74
CA MET A 74 7.60 -15.21 12.40
C MET A 74 6.47 -15.29 11.39
N ILE A 75 6.24 -14.22 10.65
CA ILE A 75 5.37 -14.27 9.47
C ILE A 75 6.17 -14.65 8.25
N LYS A 76 5.57 -15.42 7.36
CA LYS A 76 6.19 -15.88 6.10
C LYS A 76 5.15 -15.78 4.99
N GLY A 77 5.60 -15.56 3.77
CA GLY A 77 4.79 -15.63 2.56
C GLY A 77 5.64 -16.03 1.37
N GLU A 78 5.05 -16.82 0.50
CA GLU A 78 5.57 -17.16 -0.82
C GLU A 78 4.39 -17.14 -1.79
N TYR A 79 4.52 -16.40 -2.87
CA TYR A 79 3.41 -16.16 -3.80
C TYR A 79 3.90 -16.23 -5.24
N GLU A 80 3.07 -16.80 -6.09
CA GLU A 80 3.26 -16.68 -7.54
C GLU A 80 2.91 -15.28 -8.02
N THR A 81 3.73 -14.72 -8.89
CA THR A 81 3.51 -13.40 -9.46
C THR A 81 2.51 -13.45 -10.62
N ASP A 82 1.53 -12.55 -10.60
CA ASP A 82 0.64 -12.34 -11.75
C ASP A 82 1.35 -11.52 -12.83
N ARG A 83 2.12 -12.21 -13.67
CA ARG A 83 2.93 -11.60 -14.71
C ARG A 83 2.11 -11.03 -15.87
N GLU A 84 0.89 -11.50 -16.05
CA GLU A 84 -0.03 -10.98 -17.05
C GLU A 84 -0.52 -9.59 -16.63
N LEU A 85 -1.01 -9.44 -15.39
CA LEU A 85 -1.36 -8.12 -14.86
C LEU A 85 -0.15 -7.16 -14.87
N ASN A 86 1.04 -7.66 -14.51
CA ASN A 86 2.27 -6.87 -14.58
C ASN A 86 2.57 -6.37 -16.00
N SER A 87 2.35 -7.18 -17.01
CA SER A 87 2.55 -6.76 -18.41
C SER A 87 1.56 -5.67 -18.82
N ARG A 88 0.28 -5.82 -18.44
CA ARG A 88 -0.75 -4.79 -18.67
C ARG A 88 -0.39 -3.46 -17.99
N LEU A 89 0.09 -3.49 -16.74
CA LEU A 89 0.56 -2.28 -16.05
C LEU A 89 1.66 -1.58 -16.80
N VAL A 90 2.70 -2.31 -17.21
CA VAL A 90 3.86 -1.75 -17.92
C VAL A 90 3.45 -1.12 -19.27
N GLU A 91 2.47 -1.68 -19.97
CA GLU A 91 1.92 -1.14 -21.21
C GLU A 91 1.17 0.18 -21.03
N LYS A 92 0.56 0.41 -19.86
CA LYS A 92 -0.24 1.61 -19.58
C LYS A 92 0.59 2.87 -19.36
N SER A 93 1.86 2.78 -18.94
CA SER A 93 2.70 3.96 -18.70
C SER A 93 4.18 3.62 -18.71
N LYS A 94 5.00 4.51 -19.30
CA LYS A 94 6.47 4.45 -19.23
C LYS A 94 7.02 4.54 -17.81
N TYR A 95 6.23 5.01 -16.84
CA TYR A 95 6.60 5.11 -15.43
C TYR A 95 6.37 3.81 -14.66
N PHE A 96 5.70 2.81 -15.21
CA PHE A 96 5.71 1.44 -14.69
C PHE A 96 6.94 0.72 -15.23
N VAL A 97 7.91 0.49 -14.36
CA VAL A 97 9.21 -0.06 -14.74
C VAL A 97 9.25 -1.55 -14.45
N ARG A 98 9.22 -2.38 -15.48
CA ARG A 98 9.36 -3.85 -15.33
C ARG A 98 10.68 -4.17 -14.66
N THR A 99 10.60 -4.84 -13.52
CA THR A 99 11.75 -5.13 -12.66
C THR A 99 11.86 -6.64 -12.44
N ASN A 100 12.99 -7.21 -12.83
CA ASN A 100 13.32 -8.60 -12.56
C ASN A 100 14.47 -8.67 -11.56
N PHE A 101 14.43 -9.71 -10.72
CA PHE A 101 15.53 -10.08 -9.86
C PHE A 101 16.03 -11.44 -10.33
N VAL A 102 17.30 -11.51 -10.70
CA VAL A 102 17.93 -12.73 -11.24
C VAL A 102 19.23 -12.98 -10.49
N THR A 103 19.43 -14.23 -10.06
CA THR A 103 20.68 -14.71 -9.48
C THR A 103 21.35 -15.70 -10.43
N SER A 104 22.62 -16.03 -10.19
CA SER A 104 23.35 -17.04 -10.93
C SER A 104 22.70 -18.43 -10.84
N GLU A 105 21.97 -18.69 -9.75
CA GLU A 105 21.13 -19.86 -9.57
C GLU A 105 19.66 -19.48 -9.82
N GLY A 106 19.12 -19.82 -10.99
CA GLY A 106 17.80 -19.37 -11.44
C GLY A 106 16.65 -19.67 -10.46
N LYS A 107 16.71 -20.76 -9.70
CA LYS A 107 15.74 -21.09 -8.65
C LYS A 107 15.76 -20.13 -7.46
N LEU A 108 16.83 -19.37 -7.26
CA LEU A 108 16.96 -18.32 -6.23
C LEU A 108 16.50 -16.94 -6.74
N SER A 109 16.09 -16.83 -8.00
CA SER A 109 15.59 -15.59 -8.58
C SER A 109 14.16 -15.31 -8.10
N THR A 110 14.01 -15.18 -6.79
CA THR A 110 12.75 -14.86 -6.09
C THR A 110 12.91 -13.51 -5.44
N PHE A 111 12.03 -12.54 -5.77
CA PHE A 111 12.13 -11.20 -5.21
C PHE A 111 11.75 -11.21 -3.72
N PRO A 112 12.54 -10.55 -2.84
CA PRO A 112 12.27 -10.53 -1.41
C PRO A 112 11.06 -9.64 -1.09
N LEU A 113 10.14 -10.17 -0.28
CA LEU A 113 9.02 -9.41 0.28
C LEU A 113 9.47 -8.62 1.51
N ASP A 114 9.13 -7.35 1.53
CA ASP A 114 9.23 -6.47 2.68
C ASP A 114 8.04 -6.63 3.65
N PHE A 115 8.16 -6.08 4.86
CA PHE A 115 7.10 -6.18 5.87
C PHE A 115 5.84 -5.39 5.48
N GLY A 116 5.99 -4.26 4.78
CA GLY A 116 4.85 -3.47 4.28
C GLY A 116 4.02 -4.23 3.24
N THR A 117 4.59 -5.28 2.62
CA THR A 117 3.86 -6.22 1.77
C THR A 117 3.34 -7.41 2.56
N LEU A 118 4.18 -8.04 3.40
CA LEU A 118 3.84 -9.26 4.13
C LEU A 118 2.71 -9.08 5.13
N ILE A 119 2.70 -7.96 5.89
CA ILE A 119 1.70 -7.71 6.93
C ILE A 119 0.29 -7.61 6.35
N PRO A 120 0.00 -6.74 5.35
CA PRO A 120 -1.33 -6.70 4.74
C PRO A 120 -1.75 -8.04 4.11
N LEU A 121 -0.84 -8.76 3.46
CA LEU A 121 -1.15 -10.03 2.82
C LEU A 121 -1.57 -11.13 3.81
N LYS A 122 -1.23 -11.03 5.09
CA LYS A 122 -1.69 -11.99 6.14
C LYS A 122 -3.21 -11.99 6.33
N PHE A 123 -3.90 -10.96 5.88
CA PHE A 123 -5.36 -10.87 5.97
C PHE A 123 -6.08 -11.47 4.75
N PHE A 124 -5.33 -11.95 3.76
CA PHE A 124 -5.86 -12.62 2.58
C PHE A 124 -5.42 -14.09 2.56
N GLY A 125 -6.20 -14.94 1.91
CA GLY A 125 -5.81 -16.32 1.65
C GLY A 125 -4.75 -16.46 0.56
N GLU A 126 -4.55 -17.67 0.07
CA GLU A 126 -3.64 -17.92 -1.06
C GLU A 126 -4.11 -17.20 -2.33
N LYS A 127 -3.29 -16.35 -2.87
CA LYS A 127 -3.56 -15.51 -4.04
C LYS A 127 -2.31 -15.41 -4.91
N LYS A 128 -2.50 -15.09 -6.20
CA LYS A 128 -1.40 -14.53 -6.99
C LYS A 128 -1.16 -13.08 -6.57
N ILE A 129 0.05 -12.60 -6.78
CA ILE A 129 0.44 -11.25 -6.38
C ILE A 129 1.00 -10.48 -7.58
N SER A 130 0.50 -9.27 -7.78
CA SER A 130 1.18 -8.24 -8.55
C SER A 130 1.75 -7.22 -7.55
N MET A 131 3.06 -7.16 -7.44
CA MET A 131 3.73 -6.32 -6.45
C MET A 131 4.35 -5.10 -7.11
N LEU A 132 4.00 -3.92 -6.59
CA LEU A 132 4.60 -2.65 -6.96
C LEU A 132 5.45 -2.13 -5.79
N GLY A 133 6.60 -1.53 -6.14
CA GLY A 133 7.43 -0.84 -5.17
C GLY A 133 6.99 0.60 -4.95
N GLN A 134 7.95 1.49 -4.72
CA GLN A 134 7.65 2.88 -4.44
C GLN A 134 8.34 3.83 -5.44
N TRP A 135 7.71 4.99 -5.59
CA TRP A 135 8.28 6.12 -6.31
C TRP A 135 8.02 7.42 -5.52
N ARG A 136 8.99 7.82 -4.71
CA ARG A 136 8.93 9.08 -3.95
C ARG A 136 9.36 10.23 -4.85
N THR A 137 8.40 10.95 -5.37
CA THR A 137 8.62 12.05 -6.31
C THR A 137 7.76 13.27 -5.93
N SER A 138 8.24 14.47 -6.27
CA SER A 138 7.45 15.70 -6.20
C SER A 138 6.42 15.83 -7.33
N ARG A 139 6.45 14.95 -8.32
CA ARG A 139 5.53 14.93 -9.46
C ARG A 139 4.18 14.30 -9.07
N ARG A 140 3.41 15.01 -8.24
CA ARG A 140 2.14 14.49 -7.65
C ARG A 140 1.10 14.13 -8.71
N SER A 141 1.00 14.93 -9.78
CA SER A 141 0.11 14.65 -10.92
C SER A 141 0.44 13.33 -11.61
N GLU A 142 1.72 12.96 -11.69
CA GLU A 142 2.14 11.68 -12.29
C GLU A 142 1.70 10.51 -11.43
N LEU A 143 1.79 10.60 -10.09
CA LEU A 143 1.33 9.57 -9.18
C LEU A 143 -0.18 9.37 -9.28
N ILE A 144 -0.95 10.45 -9.34
CA ILE A 144 -2.40 10.40 -9.57
C ILE A 144 -2.71 9.76 -10.92
N SER A 145 -1.96 10.14 -11.96
CA SER A 145 -2.08 9.53 -13.29
C SER A 145 -1.74 8.04 -13.28
N LEU A 146 -0.69 7.62 -12.55
CA LEU A 146 -0.37 6.20 -12.39
C LEU A 146 -1.50 5.43 -11.68
N GLY A 147 -2.13 6.03 -10.68
CA GLY A 147 -3.32 5.44 -10.05
C GLY A 147 -4.45 5.18 -11.06
N LYS A 148 -4.73 6.15 -11.95
CA LYS A 148 -5.71 5.97 -13.04
C LYS A 148 -5.30 4.83 -13.99
N LYS A 149 -4.02 4.78 -14.38
CA LYS A 149 -3.48 3.73 -15.24
C LYS A 149 -3.51 2.34 -14.59
N MET A 150 -3.36 2.27 -13.26
CA MET A 150 -3.56 1.03 -12.51
C MET A 150 -5.02 0.56 -12.61
N PHE A 151 -5.99 1.47 -12.47
CA PHE A 151 -7.41 1.13 -12.61
C PHE A 151 -7.70 0.59 -14.02
N GLU A 152 -7.21 1.25 -15.08
CA GLU A 152 -7.34 0.77 -16.45
C GLU A 152 -6.77 -0.65 -16.62
N ALA A 153 -5.54 -0.90 -16.12
CA ALA A 153 -4.90 -2.21 -16.23
C ALA A 153 -5.66 -3.33 -15.48
N VAL A 154 -6.24 -2.99 -14.31
CA VAL A 154 -7.09 -3.90 -13.54
C VAL A 154 -8.40 -4.17 -14.30
N SER A 155 -9.03 -3.15 -14.86
CA SER A 155 -10.30 -3.28 -15.60
C SER A 155 -10.16 -4.12 -16.87
N ASP A 156 -8.98 -4.09 -17.51
CA ASP A 156 -8.69 -4.88 -18.70
C ASP A 156 -8.33 -6.34 -18.38
N SER A 157 -8.25 -6.73 -17.12
CA SER A 157 -7.94 -8.11 -16.72
C SER A 157 -9.17 -9.02 -16.86
N GLU A 158 -8.93 -10.31 -17.03
CA GLU A 158 -9.98 -11.34 -16.97
C GLU A 158 -10.15 -11.94 -15.57
N ARG A 159 -9.14 -11.74 -14.68
CA ARG A 159 -9.14 -12.27 -13.31
C ARG A 159 -9.80 -11.29 -12.36
N LYS A 160 -10.35 -11.85 -11.29
CA LYS A 160 -10.82 -11.05 -10.13
C LYS A 160 -9.64 -10.51 -9.35
N ILE A 161 -9.55 -9.19 -9.24
CA ILE A 161 -8.42 -8.49 -8.62
C ILE A 161 -8.92 -7.65 -7.45
N SER A 162 -8.20 -7.72 -6.32
CA SER A 162 -8.28 -6.72 -5.27
C SER A 162 -7.01 -5.89 -5.24
N VAL A 163 -7.13 -4.62 -4.89
CA VAL A 163 -5.99 -3.69 -4.87
C VAL A 163 -5.73 -3.24 -3.43
N VAL A 164 -4.47 -3.36 -2.98
CA VAL A 164 -4.04 -3.00 -1.63
C VAL A 164 -3.00 -1.88 -1.71
N PHE A 165 -3.34 -0.73 -1.19
CA PHE A 165 -2.41 0.35 -0.90
C PHE A 165 -1.93 0.17 0.54
N SER A 166 -0.74 -0.38 0.71
CA SER A 166 -0.11 -0.53 2.01
C SER A 166 0.33 0.83 2.52
N ALA A 167 -0.15 1.25 3.70
CA ALA A 167 -0.05 2.65 4.09
C ALA A 167 -0.12 2.89 5.60
N ASP A 168 1.03 3.21 6.21
CA ASP A 168 1.05 3.92 7.47
C ASP A 168 1.10 5.43 7.24
N GLN A 169 0.72 6.21 8.25
CA GLN A 169 0.55 7.65 8.13
C GLN A 169 1.80 8.40 8.65
N ALA A 170 1.63 9.58 9.26
CA ALA A 170 2.75 10.38 9.75
C ALA A 170 3.54 9.68 10.86
N HIS A 171 4.88 9.87 10.88
CA HIS A 171 5.81 9.16 11.77
C HIS A 171 6.49 10.05 12.81
N THR A 172 6.03 11.30 12.98
CA THR A 172 6.65 12.27 13.89
C THR A 172 5.72 12.67 15.04
N HIS A 173 4.96 11.71 15.58
CA HIS A 173 4.01 11.96 16.68
C HIS A 173 4.64 11.98 18.06
N SER A 174 5.84 11.43 18.27
CA SER A 174 6.44 11.27 19.59
C SER A 174 7.88 11.75 19.62
N LYS A 175 8.26 12.46 20.72
CA LYS A 175 9.66 12.86 20.97
C LYS A 175 10.57 11.66 21.21
N SER A 176 10.04 10.56 21.74
CA SER A 176 10.74 9.30 21.97
C SER A 176 10.81 8.42 20.74
N GLY A 177 10.07 8.74 19.69
CA GLY A 177 10.10 7.99 18.43
C GLY A 177 11.37 8.22 17.62
N PRO A 178 11.67 7.36 16.65
CA PRO A 178 12.92 7.39 15.87
C PRO A 178 13.08 8.65 15.00
N TYR A 179 12.00 9.37 14.75
CA TYR A 179 11.99 10.57 13.89
C TYR A 179 11.72 11.86 14.67
N GLY A 180 11.55 11.78 16.03
CA GLY A 180 11.21 12.89 16.87
C GLY A 180 9.77 13.38 16.73
N TYR A 181 9.48 14.56 17.27
CA TYR A 181 8.15 15.15 17.27
C TYR A 181 8.05 16.33 16.30
N ASP A 182 7.00 16.32 15.48
CA ASP A 182 6.59 17.46 14.68
C ASP A 182 5.05 17.59 14.70
N SER A 183 4.56 18.80 15.01
CA SER A 183 3.11 19.05 15.10
C SER A 183 2.35 18.79 13.78
N ARG A 184 3.06 18.81 12.65
CA ARG A 184 2.49 18.48 11.32
C ARG A 184 2.02 17.04 11.21
N ALA A 185 2.57 16.10 12.01
CA ALA A 185 2.12 14.72 12.02
C ALA A 185 0.63 14.60 12.33
N LYS A 186 0.20 15.17 13.46
CA LYS A 186 -1.21 15.16 13.87
C LYS A 186 -2.12 15.84 12.85
N LEU A 187 -1.63 16.92 12.24
CA LEU A 187 -2.40 17.65 11.23
C LEU A 187 -2.54 16.83 9.95
N TYR A 188 -1.45 16.19 9.49
CA TYR A 188 -1.46 15.30 8.32
C TYR A 188 -2.47 14.17 8.47
N ASP A 189 -2.41 13.42 9.58
CA ASP A 189 -3.30 12.28 9.80
C ASP A 189 -4.77 12.71 9.84
N LYS A 190 -5.06 13.82 10.54
CA LYS A 190 -6.42 14.39 10.56
C LYS A 190 -6.92 14.81 9.18
N MET A 191 -6.04 15.40 8.36
CA MET A 191 -6.36 15.78 6.99
C MET A 191 -6.62 14.56 6.12
N MET A 192 -5.83 13.49 6.28
CA MET A 192 -5.98 12.25 5.51
C MET A 192 -7.29 11.52 5.86
N VAL A 193 -7.61 11.38 7.16
CA VAL A 193 -8.90 10.82 7.60
C VAL A 193 -10.05 11.60 6.98
N LYS A 194 -10.01 12.94 7.08
CA LYS A 194 -11.05 13.80 6.52
C LYS A 194 -11.14 13.70 4.99
N ALA A 195 -10.02 13.54 4.30
CA ALA A 195 -10.01 13.37 2.84
C ALA A 195 -10.71 12.07 2.41
N LEU A 196 -10.48 10.98 3.15
CA LEU A 196 -11.15 9.70 2.91
C LEU A 196 -12.65 9.74 3.25
N GLU A 197 -13.04 10.39 4.36
CA GLU A 197 -14.45 10.54 4.75
C GLU A 197 -15.27 11.39 3.79
N SER A 198 -14.66 12.43 3.22
CA SER A 198 -15.36 13.40 2.36
C SER A 198 -15.10 13.19 0.86
N ASN A 199 -14.25 12.23 0.49
CA ASN A 199 -13.73 12.02 -0.87
C ASN A 199 -13.11 13.31 -1.47
N ARG A 200 -12.36 14.09 -0.65
CA ARG A 200 -11.78 15.38 -1.06
C ARG A 200 -10.28 15.41 -0.75
N PHE A 201 -9.47 15.19 -1.78
CA PHE A 201 -8.01 15.09 -1.66
C PHE A 201 -7.26 16.39 -2.01
N GLU A 202 -7.93 17.48 -2.37
CA GLU A 202 -7.28 18.71 -2.83
C GLU A 202 -6.26 19.26 -1.82
N LYS A 203 -6.60 19.22 -0.52
CA LYS A 203 -5.69 19.66 0.56
C LYS A 203 -4.49 18.74 0.72
N ILE A 204 -4.65 17.44 0.50
CA ILE A 204 -3.56 16.46 0.53
C ILE A 204 -2.62 16.66 -0.66
N ILE A 205 -3.18 16.86 -1.84
CA ILE A 205 -2.42 17.11 -3.08
C ILE A 205 -1.62 18.42 -2.98
N ALA A 206 -2.20 19.45 -2.34
CA ALA A 206 -1.58 20.77 -2.18
C ALA A 206 -0.50 20.85 -1.10
N LEU A 207 -0.25 19.80 -0.31
CA LEU A 207 0.80 19.81 0.73
C LEU A 207 2.17 20.02 0.09
N ASN A 208 2.95 20.95 0.61
CA ASN A 208 4.30 21.17 0.13
C ASN A 208 5.31 20.18 0.72
N ASP A 209 6.49 20.09 0.11
CA ASP A 209 7.51 19.13 0.52
C ASP A 209 8.03 19.38 1.94
N ALA A 210 8.08 20.63 2.40
CA ALA A 210 8.47 20.95 3.79
C ALA A 210 7.46 20.40 4.81
N PHE A 211 6.16 20.43 4.49
CA PHE A 211 5.13 19.81 5.33
C PHE A 211 5.27 18.29 5.36
N ILE A 212 5.43 17.64 4.19
CA ILE A 212 5.61 16.20 4.08
C ILE A 212 6.87 15.74 4.81
N ASN A 213 7.99 16.47 4.65
CA ASN A 213 9.25 16.18 5.34
C ASN A 213 9.15 16.34 6.86
N GLY A 214 8.27 17.19 7.36
CA GLY A 214 8.03 17.35 8.79
C GLY A 214 7.13 16.25 9.37
N ALA A 215 6.03 15.95 8.72
CA ALA A 215 5.10 14.89 9.15
C ALA A 215 5.67 13.47 8.92
N LYS A 216 6.54 13.31 7.92
CA LYS A 216 7.16 12.02 7.51
C LYS A 216 6.14 10.89 7.31
N PRO A 217 5.07 11.07 6.52
CA PRO A 217 4.22 9.94 6.14
C PRO A 217 4.99 9.04 5.18
N ASP A 218 5.02 7.75 5.43
CA ASP A 218 5.70 6.82 4.53
C ASP A 218 4.92 6.57 3.25
N SER A 219 3.61 6.68 3.31
CA SER A 219 2.68 6.25 2.27
C SER A 219 1.96 7.38 1.55
N TYR A 220 2.39 8.63 1.71
CA TYR A 220 1.81 9.79 1.01
C TYR A 220 1.68 9.55 -0.50
N TRP A 221 2.74 9.04 -1.13
CA TRP A 221 2.80 8.75 -2.56
C TRP A 221 1.84 7.64 -2.98
N ASN A 222 1.69 6.59 -2.16
CA ASN A 222 0.73 5.51 -2.37
C ASN A 222 -0.72 6.02 -2.30
N LEU A 223 -1.00 6.95 -1.39
CA LEU A 223 -2.34 7.52 -1.23
C LEU A 223 -2.71 8.51 -2.34
N LEU A 224 -1.75 9.15 -2.98
CA LEU A 224 -2.00 9.90 -4.22
C LEU A 224 -2.37 8.95 -5.39
N MET A 225 -1.72 7.79 -5.49
CA MET A 225 -2.10 6.77 -6.46
C MET A 225 -3.47 6.16 -6.14
N PHE A 226 -3.77 5.90 -4.85
CA PHE A 226 -5.12 5.49 -4.41
C PHE A 226 -6.18 6.49 -4.86
N HIS A 227 -5.96 7.79 -4.65
CA HIS A 227 -6.90 8.82 -5.12
C HIS A 227 -7.11 8.76 -6.64
N GLY A 228 -6.03 8.66 -7.43
CA GLY A 228 -6.13 8.52 -8.88
C GLY A 228 -6.89 7.27 -9.31
N PHE A 229 -6.63 6.14 -8.65
CA PHE A 229 -7.30 4.86 -8.87
C PHE A 229 -8.81 4.96 -8.58
N ALA A 230 -9.16 5.45 -7.38
CA ALA A 230 -10.56 5.59 -6.95
C ALA A 230 -11.35 6.55 -7.85
N THR A 231 -10.74 7.70 -8.20
CA THR A 231 -11.38 8.68 -9.10
C THR A 231 -11.61 8.10 -10.50
N CYS A 232 -10.68 7.31 -11.05
CA CYS A 232 -10.85 6.71 -12.37
C CYS A 232 -11.97 5.67 -12.40
N GLY A 233 -12.13 4.93 -11.30
CA GLY A 233 -13.15 3.89 -11.14
C GLY A 233 -14.49 4.37 -10.60
N ASP A 234 -14.63 5.67 -10.37
CA ASP A 234 -15.79 6.25 -9.66
C ASP A 234 -16.09 5.55 -8.33
N LEU A 235 -15.00 5.13 -7.63
CA LEU A 235 -15.10 4.44 -6.37
C LEU A 235 -15.18 5.43 -5.21
N LEU A 236 -16.05 5.15 -4.26
CA LEU A 236 -16.23 5.98 -3.08
C LEU A 236 -15.36 5.45 -1.92
N PRO A 237 -14.39 6.24 -1.44
CA PRO A 237 -13.64 5.90 -0.24
C PRO A 237 -14.53 5.79 0.98
N LYS A 238 -14.25 4.80 1.82
CA LYS A 238 -14.91 4.59 3.10
C LYS A 238 -13.86 4.41 4.18
N PHE A 239 -13.76 5.38 5.06
CA PHE A 239 -12.94 5.30 6.27
C PHE A 239 -13.53 4.29 7.25
N HIS A 240 -12.70 3.46 7.90
CA HIS A 240 -13.13 2.45 8.87
C HIS A 240 -12.56 2.67 10.26
N TYR A 241 -11.26 2.89 10.36
CA TYR A 241 -10.59 3.00 11.65
C TYR A 241 -9.26 3.76 11.54
N TYR A 242 -8.92 4.49 12.60
CA TYR A 242 -7.62 5.11 12.79
C TYR A 242 -7.10 4.76 14.17
N TYR A 243 -5.81 4.42 14.26
CA TYR A 243 -5.11 4.12 15.49
C TYR A 243 -3.74 4.81 15.46
N LEU A 244 -3.46 5.62 16.49
CA LEU A 244 -2.15 6.19 16.71
C LEU A 244 -1.34 5.22 17.58
N GLN A 245 -0.35 4.59 16.96
CA GLN A 245 0.72 3.91 17.66
C GLN A 245 1.68 4.97 18.23
N GLU A 246 2.56 4.62 19.13
CA GLU A 246 3.41 5.55 19.87
C GLU A 246 3.93 6.74 19.03
N TYR A 247 4.44 6.50 17.82
CA TYR A 247 5.04 7.55 17.00
C TYR A 247 4.50 7.65 15.56
N PHE A 248 3.64 6.73 15.13
CA PHE A 248 3.04 6.75 13.79
C PHE A 248 1.56 6.41 13.77
N GLY A 249 0.86 6.95 12.79
CA GLY A 249 -0.57 6.69 12.59
C GLY A 249 -0.81 5.49 11.69
N MET A 250 -1.80 4.69 12.02
CA MET A 250 -2.33 3.60 11.20
C MET A 250 -3.77 3.89 10.80
N LEU A 251 -4.10 3.64 9.53
CA LEU A 251 -5.40 3.98 8.97
C LEU A 251 -5.91 2.82 8.11
N LEU A 252 -7.17 2.45 8.29
CA LEU A 252 -7.89 1.49 7.46
C LEU A 252 -8.99 2.21 6.68
N ALA A 253 -8.99 2.03 5.37
CA ALA A 253 -10.07 2.46 4.49
C ALA A 253 -10.28 1.43 3.36
N THR A 254 -11.45 1.50 2.70
CA THR A 254 -11.77 0.77 1.47
C THR A 254 -12.33 1.74 0.44
N ALA A 255 -12.37 1.32 -0.83
CA ALA A 255 -13.13 2.01 -1.86
C ALA A 255 -13.86 1.00 -2.75
N GLU A 256 -15.13 1.26 -3.02
CA GLU A 256 -16.05 0.40 -3.79
C GLU A 256 -17.13 1.22 -4.49
#